data_29a6ab43223c5d4c9cd8977b352c9ae2
#
_entry.id   29a6ab43223c5d4c9cd8977b352c9ae2
#
_cell.length_a   1.000
_cell.length_b   1.000
_cell.length_c   1.000
_cell.angle_alpha   90.00
_cell.angle_beta   90.00
_cell.angle_gamma   90.00
#
_symmetry.space_group_name_H-M   'P 1'
#
loop_
_entity.id
_entity.type
_entity.pdbx_description
1 polymer ?
#
loop_
_entity_poly.entity_id
_entity_poly.type
_entity_poly.pdbx_seq_one_letter_code
_entity_poly.pdbx_strand_id
1 'polypeptide(L)'
;MEKSEDGKGGSSKAVENTFAKVWGDDHVVALIALKVETSEADTVATEVARFEEVQDVFLVTGDTDIFLKVRFPQYDELKEFVLHRLPGVKGIRETKTLLVVTAYKEGGETRRP
;
A
#
# COMPACT_ATOMS: atom_id res chain seq x y z
N MET A 1 4.56 14.87 -2.96
CA MET A 1 4.38 15.40 -3.46
C MET A 1 3.91 15.93 -3.72
N GLU A 2 3.85 15.32 -3.90
CA GLU A 2 3.35 15.94 -4.34
C GLU A 2 2.68 16.08 -4.43
N LYS A 3 2.42 15.86 -4.37
CA LYS A 3 1.72 16.27 -4.61
C LYS A 3 1.20 16.47 -4.69
N SER A 4 1.02 16.04 -4.71
CA SER A 4 0.42 16.53 -5.09
C SER A 4 -0.09 16.66 -5.17
N GLU A 5 -0.36 16.62 -5.30
CA GLU A 5 -0.87 17.13 -5.78
C GLU A 5 -1.15 17.43 -5.98
N ASP A 6 -1.40 17.36 -5.86
CA ASP A 6 -1.72 17.87 -6.45
C ASP A 6 -1.77 18.20 -6.52
N GLY A 7 -1.83 18.01 -6.39
CA GLY A 7 -1.78 18.47 -6.80
C GLY A 7 -1.82 18.59 -6.99
N LYS A 8 -2.01 19.13 -6.94
CA LYS A 8 -1.84 19.43 -7.51
C LYS A 8 -1.53 20.20 -7.82
N GLY A 9 -1.34 20.31 -7.70
CA GLY A 9 -0.82 21.02 -8.02
C GLY A 9 -0.32 21.51 -8.65
N GLY A 10 -0.14 22.13 -8.78
CA GLY A 10 0.43 22.64 -9.71
C GLY A 10 1.38 22.12 -10.51
N SER A 11 2.08 22.49 -10.96
CA SER A 11 2.93 22.07 -11.71
C SER A 11 2.82 20.89 -11.89
N SER A 12 2.06 20.76 -11.41
CA SER A 12 2.01 19.54 -11.11
C SER A 12 1.45 18.67 -12.13
N LYS A 13 0.60 19.08 -13.02
CA LYS A 13 0.01 18.23 -14.03
C LYS A 13 1.05 17.61 -14.95
N ALA A 14 1.97 18.42 -15.43
CA ALA A 14 3.00 17.92 -16.32
C ALA A 14 3.93 16.96 -15.58
N VAL A 15 4.26 17.28 -14.32
CA VAL A 15 5.10 16.43 -13.52
C VAL A 15 4.40 15.11 -13.23
N GLU A 16 3.13 15.17 -12.89
CA GLU A 16 2.38 13.97 -12.62
C GLU A 16 2.30 13.06 -13.84
N ASN A 17 2.09 13.63 -15.00
CA ASN A 17 2.04 12.85 -16.23
C ASN A 17 3.37 12.19 -16.52
N THR A 18 4.47 12.90 -16.23
CA THR A 18 5.78 12.34 -16.42
C THR A 18 6.02 11.15 -15.50
N PHE A 19 5.62 11.28 -14.24
CA PHE A 19 5.71 10.18 -13.30
C PHE A 19 4.91 8.98 -13.80
N ALA A 20 3.70 9.22 -14.24
CA ALA A 20 2.84 8.14 -14.71
C ALA A 20 3.48 7.40 -15.87
N LYS A 21 4.13 8.12 -16.77
CA LYS A 21 4.80 7.51 -17.91
C LYS A 21 6.00 6.69 -17.51
N VAL A 22 6.78 7.21 -16.57
CA VAL A 22 8.04 6.56 -16.20
C VAL A 22 7.81 5.38 -15.27
N TRP A 23 6.91 5.53 -14.32
CA TRP A 23 6.69 4.50 -13.31
C TRP A 23 5.40 3.73 -13.48
N GLY A 24 4.66 3.98 -14.53
CA GLY A 24 3.41 3.27 -14.78
C GLY A 24 2.19 3.98 -14.25
N ASP A 25 2.31 4.65 -13.12
CA ASP A 25 1.22 5.42 -12.56
C ASP A 25 1.76 6.28 -11.42
N ASP A 26 0.91 7.16 -10.88
CA ASP A 26 1.31 8.02 -9.79
C ASP A 26 0.56 7.64 -8.51
N HIS A 27 0.13 6.41 -8.42
CA HIS A 27 -0.54 5.93 -7.22
C HIS A 27 0.42 5.86 -6.04
N VAL A 28 -0.18 5.89 -4.86
CA VAL A 28 0.55 5.72 -3.62
C VAL A 28 0.58 4.24 -3.30
N VAL A 29 1.78 3.72 -3.10
CA VAL A 29 1.97 2.31 -2.79
C VAL A 29 2.53 2.20 -1.38
N ALA A 30 2.01 1.27 -0.60
CA ALA A 30 2.51 1.03 0.75
C ALA A 30 2.65 -0.47 1.00
N LEU A 31 3.60 -0.77 1.87
CA LEU A 31 3.78 -2.14 2.35
C LEU A 31 3.37 -2.12 3.82
N ILE A 32 2.49 -3.04 4.19
CA ILE A 32 1.93 -3.06 5.53
C ILE A 32 2.23 -4.40 6.19
N ALA A 33 2.90 -4.34 7.33
CA ALA A 33 3.22 -5.53 8.11
C ALA A 33 2.19 -5.64 9.23
N LEU A 34 1.61 -6.82 9.37
CA LEU A 34 0.60 -7.07 10.39
C LEU A 34 1.08 -8.12 11.37
N LYS A 35 0.84 -7.86 12.65
CA LYS A 35 0.93 -8.90 13.66
C LYS A 35 -0.49 -9.28 14.03
N VAL A 36 -0.75 -10.57 14.10
CA VAL A 36 -2.10 -11.06 14.34
C VAL A 36 -2.06 -12.16 15.41
N GLU A 37 -3.24 -12.50 15.91
CA GLU A 37 -3.37 -13.67 16.76
C GLU A 37 -3.05 -14.89 15.90
N THR A 38 -2.18 -15.75 16.41
CA THR A 38 -1.75 -16.91 15.64
C THR A 38 -2.92 -17.74 15.13
N SER A 39 -3.91 -17.94 15.99
CA SER A 39 -5.07 -18.76 15.61
C SER A 39 -5.96 -18.07 14.58
N GLU A 40 -5.76 -16.77 14.35
CA GLU A 40 -6.57 -16.02 13.43
C GLU A 40 -5.86 -15.69 12.12
N ALA A 41 -4.62 -16.18 11.97
CA ALA A 41 -3.79 -15.73 10.84
C ALA A 41 -4.45 -16.00 9.49
N ASP A 42 -4.95 -17.21 9.28
CA ASP A 42 -5.59 -17.53 7.99
C ASP A 42 -6.84 -16.68 7.77
N THR A 43 -7.61 -16.48 8.82
CA THR A 43 -8.85 -15.70 8.71
C THR A 43 -8.52 -14.26 8.38
N VAL A 44 -7.53 -13.68 9.06
CA VAL A 44 -7.13 -12.29 8.80
C VAL A 44 -6.61 -12.15 7.38
N ALA A 45 -5.75 -13.08 6.96
CA ALA A 45 -5.20 -13.01 5.60
C ALA A 45 -6.30 -13.05 4.56
N THR A 46 -7.29 -13.92 4.76
CA THR A 46 -8.40 -14.03 3.83
C THR A 46 -9.24 -12.76 3.82
N GLU A 47 -9.47 -12.17 5.00
CA GLU A 47 -10.25 -10.96 5.10
C GLU A 47 -9.57 -9.78 4.41
N VAL A 48 -8.28 -9.57 4.69
CA VAL A 48 -7.60 -8.43 4.10
C VAL A 48 -7.45 -8.59 2.60
N ALA A 49 -7.40 -9.82 2.11
CA ALA A 49 -7.29 -10.06 0.68
C ALA A 49 -8.54 -9.63 -0.08
N ARG A 50 -9.64 -9.39 0.62
CA ARG A 50 -10.87 -8.95 -0.03
C ARG A 50 -10.92 -7.47 -0.35
N PHE A 51 -10.05 -6.67 0.27
CA PHE A 51 -10.02 -5.25 -0.04
C PHE A 51 -9.49 -5.07 -1.46
N GLU A 52 -10.20 -4.29 -2.25
CA GLU A 52 -9.82 -4.07 -3.65
C GLU A 52 -8.42 -3.49 -3.79
N GLU A 53 -8.06 -2.61 -2.86
CA GLU A 53 -6.79 -1.91 -2.94
C GLU A 53 -5.60 -2.77 -2.53
N VAL A 54 -5.86 -3.93 -1.96
CA VAL A 54 -4.78 -4.83 -1.55
C VAL A 54 -4.39 -5.67 -2.74
N GLN A 55 -3.14 -5.54 -3.16
CA GLN A 55 -2.64 -6.24 -4.34
C GLN A 55 -2.00 -7.57 -4.00
N ASP A 56 -1.35 -7.65 -2.85
CA ASP A 56 -0.65 -8.86 -2.45
C ASP A 56 -0.85 -9.09 -0.98
N VAL A 57 -0.99 -10.35 -0.59
CA VAL A 57 -1.10 -10.76 0.81
C VAL A 57 -0.24 -12.00 0.98
N PHE A 58 0.68 -11.94 1.93
CA PHE A 58 1.58 -13.07 2.20
C PHE A 58 1.58 -13.38 3.69
N LEU A 59 1.51 -14.66 4.00
CA LEU A 59 1.77 -15.12 5.35
C LEU A 59 3.28 -15.36 5.42
N VAL A 60 3.94 -14.74 6.40
CA VAL A 60 5.40 -14.77 6.47
C VAL A 60 5.84 -15.21 7.85
N THR A 61 7.12 -15.52 7.97
CA THR A 61 7.71 -15.85 9.26
C THR A 61 8.61 -14.70 9.69
N GLY A 62 8.87 -14.60 11.01
CA GLY A 62 9.72 -13.58 11.56
C GLY A 62 8.93 -12.70 12.51
N ASP A 63 9.27 -11.41 12.53
CA ASP A 63 8.62 -10.48 13.45
C ASP A 63 7.25 -10.07 13.00
N THR A 64 6.89 -10.40 11.77
CA THR A 64 5.62 -10.04 11.15
C THR A 64 4.93 -11.33 10.76
N ASP A 65 3.61 -11.33 10.83
CA ASP A 65 2.83 -12.51 10.46
C ASP A 65 2.27 -12.42 9.06
N ILE A 66 1.79 -11.25 8.67
CA ILE A 66 1.19 -11.06 7.34
C ILE A 66 1.78 -9.79 6.75
N PHE A 67 2.08 -9.84 5.47
CA PHE A 67 2.66 -8.71 4.76
C PHE A 67 1.78 -8.38 3.56
N LEU A 68 1.36 -7.12 3.46
CA LEU A 68 0.47 -6.67 2.41
C LEU A 68 1.16 -5.65 1.52
N LYS A 69 0.75 -5.63 0.25
CA LYS A 69 1.06 -4.50 -0.62
C LYS A 69 -0.26 -3.89 -1.04
N VAL A 70 -0.38 -2.58 -0.85
CA VAL A 70 -1.62 -1.86 -1.19
C VAL A 70 -1.30 -0.72 -2.14
N ARG A 71 -2.29 -0.31 -2.91
CA ARG A 71 -2.14 0.76 -3.88
C ARG A 71 -3.38 1.63 -3.85
N PHE A 72 -3.19 2.94 -3.72
CA PHE A 72 -4.28 3.90 -3.65
C PHE A 72 -4.02 5.04 -4.62
N PRO A 73 -5.09 5.64 -5.17
CA PRO A 73 -4.91 6.79 -6.05
C PRO A 73 -4.30 7.98 -5.34
N GLN A 74 -4.60 8.16 -4.05
CA GLN A 74 -4.14 9.31 -3.30
C GLN A 74 -3.81 8.92 -1.87
N TYR A 75 -2.92 9.70 -1.28
CA TYR A 75 -2.48 9.45 0.09
C TYR A 75 -3.65 9.46 1.09
N ASP A 76 -4.61 10.36 0.88
CA ASP A 76 -5.75 10.45 1.81
C ASP A 76 -6.50 9.13 1.90
N GLU A 77 -6.59 8.42 0.79
CA GLU A 77 -7.30 7.14 0.78
C GLU A 77 -6.50 6.06 1.50
N LEU A 78 -5.18 6.10 1.37
CA LEU A 78 -4.33 5.19 2.12
C LEU A 78 -4.49 5.44 3.61
N LYS A 79 -4.48 6.72 4.00
CA LYS A 79 -4.63 7.10 5.39
C LYS A 79 -5.96 6.59 5.95
N GLU A 80 -7.02 6.78 5.18
CA GLU A 80 -8.33 6.31 5.59
C GLU A 80 -8.35 4.79 5.77
N PHE A 81 -7.72 4.08 4.86
CA PHE A 81 -7.65 2.63 4.94
C PHE A 81 -6.92 2.18 6.21
N VAL A 82 -5.76 2.77 6.47
CA VAL A 82 -4.93 2.36 7.59
C VAL A 82 -5.57 2.71 8.92
N LEU A 83 -6.23 3.87 9.00
CA LEU A 83 -6.79 4.34 10.26
C LEU A 83 -8.18 3.79 10.55
N HIS A 84 -8.96 3.49 9.52
CA HIS A 84 -10.37 3.16 9.74
C HIS A 84 -10.82 1.84 9.18
N ARG A 85 -10.31 1.43 8.03
CA ARG A 85 -10.80 0.21 7.41
C ARG A 85 -10.03 -1.03 7.87
N LEU A 86 -8.72 -0.94 7.86
CA LEU A 86 -7.89 -2.06 8.26
C LEU A 86 -8.10 -2.45 9.73
N PRO A 87 -8.18 -1.49 10.66
CA PRO A 87 -8.39 -1.87 12.07
C PRO A 87 -9.71 -2.55 12.33
N GLY A 88 -10.65 -2.47 11.39
CA GLY A 88 -11.91 -3.17 11.53
C GLY A 88 -11.81 -4.67 11.34
N VAL A 89 -10.70 -5.16 10.86
CA VAL A 89 -10.50 -6.59 10.67
C VAL A 89 -10.11 -7.20 12.01
N LYS A 90 -10.94 -8.13 12.47
CA LYS A 90 -10.72 -8.76 13.77
C LYS A 90 -9.46 -9.62 13.73
N GLY A 91 -8.68 -9.58 14.79
CA GLY A 91 -7.50 -10.41 14.90
C GLY A 91 -6.19 -9.66 14.67
N ILE A 92 -6.26 -8.47 14.12
CA ILE A 92 -5.06 -7.67 13.90
C ILE A 92 -4.65 -7.04 15.22
N ARG A 93 -3.39 -7.23 15.61
CA ARG A 93 -2.87 -6.70 16.86
C ARG A 93 -2.03 -5.46 16.65
N GLU A 94 -1.23 -5.44 15.61
CA GLU A 94 -0.36 -4.31 15.32
C GLU A 94 -0.23 -4.17 13.81
N THR A 95 -0.09 -2.93 13.38
CA THR A 95 0.17 -2.65 11.97
C THR A 95 1.39 -1.73 11.88
N LYS A 96 2.16 -1.92 10.82
CA LYS A 96 3.28 -1.05 10.53
C LYS A 96 3.22 -0.74 9.04
N THR A 97 3.11 0.53 8.70
CA THR A 97 2.95 0.95 7.31
C THR A 97 4.23 1.59 6.81
N LEU A 98 4.71 1.10 5.67
CA LEU A 98 5.89 1.65 5.02
C LEU A 98 5.47 2.21 3.67
N LEU A 99 5.65 3.51 3.49
CA LEU A 99 5.36 4.12 2.20
C LEU A 99 6.49 3.82 1.23
N VAL A 100 6.12 3.41 0.02
CA VAL A 100 7.11 3.19 -1.02
C VAL A 100 7.49 4.54 -1.59
N VAL A 101 8.74 4.91 -1.44
CA VAL A 101 9.24 6.18 -1.97
C VAL A 101 9.54 6.07 -3.45
N THR A 102 10.21 5.00 -3.83
CA THR A 102 10.59 4.77 -5.22
C THR A 102 10.60 3.27 -5.47
N ALA A 103 10.01 2.86 -6.56
CA ALA A 103 10.04 1.46 -6.97
C ALA A 103 11.05 1.31 -8.09
N TYR A 104 12.09 0.51 -7.86
CA TYR A 104 13.08 0.21 -8.90
C TYR A 104 12.70 -1.00 -9.71
N LYS A 105 11.89 -1.84 -9.12
CA LYS A 105 11.39 -3.02 -9.80
C LYS A 105 10.07 -3.39 -9.13
N GLU A 106 9.07 -3.65 -9.92
CA GLU A 106 7.77 -3.98 -9.37
C GLU A 106 7.07 -4.97 -10.29
N GLY A 107 6.48 -6.01 -9.68
CA GLY A 107 5.82 -7.03 -10.47
C GLY A 107 6.74 -7.71 -11.45
N GLY A 108 8.04 -7.78 -11.13
CA GLY A 108 9.02 -8.40 -12.00
C GLY A 108 9.54 -7.48 -13.09
N GLU A 109 9.05 -6.24 -13.14
CA GLU A 109 9.45 -5.31 -14.17
C GLU A 109 10.30 -4.18 -13.62
N THR A 110 11.39 -3.89 -14.30
CA THR A 110 12.28 -2.82 -13.90
C THR A 110 11.62 -1.47 -14.14
N ARG A 111 11.76 -0.59 -13.17
CA ARG A 111 11.24 0.78 -13.27
C ARG A 111 12.39 1.73 -13.47
N ARG A 112 12.14 2.80 -14.20
CA ARG A 112 13.17 3.79 -14.48
C ARG A 112 12.77 5.11 -13.86
N PRO A 113 13.62 5.64 -12.97
CA PRO A 113 13.32 6.93 -12.34
C PRO A 113 13.30 8.07 -13.32
#